data_e30fbcd3426d6e837daf641b27247deb
#
_entry.id   e30fbcd3426d6e837daf641b27247deb
#
_cell.length_a   1.000
_cell.length_b   1.000
_cell.length_c   1.000
_cell.angle_alpha   90.00
_cell.angle_beta   90.00
_cell.angle_gamma   90.00
#
_symmetry.space_group_name_H-M   'P 1'
#
loop_
_entity.id
_entity.type
_entity.pdbx_description
1 polymer ?
#
loop_
_entity_poly.entity_id
_entity_poly.type
_entity_poly.pdbx_seq_one_letter_code
_entity_poly.pdbx_strand_id
1 'polypeptide(L)'
;MKIFNTLTRKKEDFVPFIPGKVNMYTCGPTVYHFAHIGNLRSYIMEDVLEKILRYSGYDVKRVMNITDVGHLSSDADTGEDKMLKGAKRENKTVLEIAKFYTDAFFSDCAKLNIKTPDVVEPATNCIDSFIEMIEKLLEKGYAYQAGENIYFDTSKLSEYYVFGNHSEEDLMVGVRDDVTEDTNKKNKNDFVLWFTKSKFEDQALKWDSPWGVGYPGWHIECSCISMKHLGEYMDIHCGGIDNMFPHHTNEIAQSEAYLGHKWCNYWFHVHHLNDQSGKMSKSKGEFLTVSLLESKGYNPLAYRLFCLQSHYRSPLVFSFEALDQAEGTYKKLKKRIANLEKDGAVDEAAVAEYKEKFIEAVGNDVNISMGITLLYDVLKSDLNGPTKRAVIDSYDYVLSLDLLKEDVQEEESGVDAELEAYVLAKIEERKAAKKAKDFALADAIRNELLEHGIIIKDTREGVKWEKA
;
A
#
# COMPACT_ATOMS: atom_id res chain seq x y z
N MET A 1 7.24 -1.89 23.89
CA MET A 1 6.93 -1.27 22.59
C MET A 1 6.08 -0.04 22.80
N LYS A 2 6.28 1.03 22.01
CA LYS A 2 5.47 2.26 22.04
C LYS A 2 4.91 2.52 20.65
N ILE A 3 3.67 3.02 20.59
CA ILE A 3 2.99 3.41 19.34
C ILE A 3 2.39 4.80 19.52
N PHE A 4 2.52 5.65 18.52
CA PHE A 4 1.77 6.90 18.46
C PHE A 4 0.32 6.60 18.13
N ASN A 5 -0.57 6.93 19.04
CA ASN A 5 -2.00 6.78 18.86
C ASN A 5 -2.60 8.09 18.33
N THR A 6 -3.10 8.07 17.11
CA THR A 6 -3.68 9.28 16.49
C THR A 6 -4.89 9.80 17.26
N LEU A 7 -5.66 8.92 17.90
CA LEU A 7 -6.83 9.30 18.68
C LEU A 7 -6.45 10.18 19.89
N THR A 8 -5.41 9.80 20.61
CA THR A 8 -4.94 10.54 21.81
C THR A 8 -3.85 11.56 21.47
N ARG A 9 -3.28 11.50 20.25
CA ARG A 9 -2.14 12.32 19.80
C ARG A 9 -0.87 12.15 20.65
N LYS A 10 -0.71 10.99 21.27
CA LYS A 10 0.41 10.67 22.15
C LYS A 10 1.07 9.38 21.73
N LYS A 11 2.37 9.28 22.02
CA LYS A 11 3.09 8.03 22.00
C LYS A 11 2.82 7.31 23.31
N GLU A 12 2.21 6.13 23.24
CA GLU A 12 1.74 5.34 24.36
C GLU A 12 2.46 4.02 24.41
N ASP A 13 2.54 3.42 25.61
CA ASP A 13 2.95 2.04 25.75
C ASP A 13 1.87 1.14 25.14
N PHE A 14 2.28 0.24 24.26
CA PHE A 14 1.35 -0.69 23.62
C PHE A 14 0.93 -1.79 24.57
N VAL A 15 -0.35 -1.84 24.87
CA VAL A 15 -0.96 -2.87 25.74
C VAL A 15 -2.17 -3.46 24.99
N PRO A 16 -2.08 -4.71 24.52
CA PRO A 16 -3.20 -5.36 23.84
C PRO A 16 -4.31 -5.74 24.82
N PHE A 17 -5.54 -5.89 24.33
CA PHE A 17 -6.68 -6.37 25.13
C PHE A 17 -6.44 -7.74 25.75
N ILE A 18 -5.80 -8.64 24.99
CA ILE A 18 -5.44 -9.98 25.43
C ILE A 18 -3.91 -10.06 25.49
N PRO A 19 -3.30 -10.29 26.66
CA PRO A 19 -1.85 -10.39 26.76
C PRO A 19 -1.25 -11.35 25.75
N GLY A 20 -0.25 -10.88 24.98
CA GLY A 20 0.44 -11.67 23.97
C GLY A 20 -0.28 -11.81 22.63
N LYS A 21 -1.54 -11.38 22.49
CA LYS A 21 -2.30 -11.42 21.24
C LYS A 21 -2.64 -10.02 20.76
N VAL A 22 -2.64 -9.82 19.45
CA VAL A 22 -2.96 -8.52 18.83
C VAL A 22 -3.94 -8.72 17.69
N ASN A 23 -5.10 -8.06 17.81
CA ASN A 23 -6.09 -7.93 16.76
C ASN A 23 -5.83 -6.66 15.96
N MET A 24 -5.44 -6.81 14.68
CA MET A 24 -5.06 -5.71 13.80
C MET A 24 -5.95 -5.68 12.56
N TYR A 25 -6.51 -4.53 12.24
CA TYR A 25 -7.28 -4.33 11.02
C TYR A 25 -6.61 -3.30 10.12
N THR A 26 -6.59 -3.56 8.83
CA THR A 26 -6.05 -2.66 7.81
C THR A 26 -7.10 -2.40 6.75
N CYS A 27 -7.42 -1.13 6.48
CA CYS A 27 -8.33 -0.79 5.39
C CYS A 27 -7.75 -1.26 4.06
N GLY A 28 -8.52 -2.08 3.35
CA GLY A 28 -8.12 -2.64 2.07
C GLY A 28 -8.37 -1.71 0.89
N PRO A 29 -7.97 -2.12 -0.32
CA PRO A 29 -8.14 -1.32 -1.52
C PRO A 29 -9.58 -1.36 -2.04
N THR A 30 -10.00 -0.27 -2.69
CA THR A 30 -11.15 -0.29 -3.61
C THR A 30 -10.66 -0.76 -4.98
N VAL A 31 -11.13 -1.92 -5.43
CA VAL A 31 -10.54 -2.70 -6.53
C VAL A 31 -11.15 -2.37 -7.89
N TYR A 32 -11.00 -1.15 -8.35
CA TYR A 32 -11.44 -0.66 -9.67
C TYR A 32 -10.29 -0.21 -10.57
N HIS A 33 -9.06 -0.16 -10.04
CA HIS A 33 -7.85 0.27 -10.72
C HIS A 33 -6.62 -0.29 -10.01
N PHE A 34 -5.46 -0.31 -10.69
CA PHE A 34 -4.18 -0.65 -10.06
C PHE A 34 -3.90 0.23 -8.84
N ALA A 35 -3.21 -0.33 -7.85
CA ALA A 35 -2.75 0.45 -6.72
C ALA A 35 -1.65 1.44 -7.16
N HIS A 36 -1.78 2.68 -6.72
CA HIS A 36 -0.73 3.68 -6.87
C HIS A 36 0.37 3.44 -5.82
N ILE A 37 1.64 3.73 -6.15
CA ILE A 37 2.73 3.55 -5.18
C ILE A 37 2.48 4.30 -3.86
N GLY A 38 1.78 5.44 -3.91
CA GLY A 38 1.38 6.18 -2.71
C GLY A 38 0.48 5.39 -1.76
N ASN A 39 -0.46 4.59 -2.31
CA ASN A 39 -1.27 3.68 -1.50
C ASN A 39 -0.40 2.54 -0.92
N LEU A 40 0.50 1.99 -1.73
CA LEU A 40 1.39 0.89 -1.33
C LEU A 40 2.35 1.29 -0.21
N ARG A 41 2.69 2.58 -0.06
CA ARG A 41 3.43 3.07 1.11
C ARG A 41 2.69 2.78 2.42
N SER A 42 1.37 2.98 2.48
CA SER A 42 0.59 2.67 3.68
C SER A 42 0.68 1.18 4.00
N TYR A 43 0.46 0.32 3.01
CA TYR A 43 0.54 -1.14 3.20
C TYR A 43 1.94 -1.63 3.57
N ILE A 44 3.02 -0.98 3.08
CA ILE A 44 4.39 -1.25 3.52
C ILE A 44 4.54 -0.95 5.02
N MET A 45 4.05 0.20 5.50
CA MET A 45 4.20 0.59 6.90
C MET A 45 3.32 -0.23 7.83
N GLU A 46 2.15 -0.65 7.40
CA GLU A 46 1.26 -1.57 8.11
C GLU A 46 1.87 -2.97 8.22
N ASP A 47 2.49 -3.46 7.14
CA ASP A 47 3.27 -4.71 7.13
C ASP A 47 4.46 -4.66 8.09
N VAL A 48 5.17 -3.54 8.11
CA VAL A 48 6.28 -3.31 9.04
C VAL A 48 5.79 -3.32 10.49
N LEU A 49 4.66 -2.66 10.79
CA LEU A 49 4.06 -2.69 12.13
C LEU A 49 3.71 -4.12 12.55
N GLU A 50 3.03 -4.89 11.69
CA GLU A 50 2.73 -6.30 11.96
C GLU A 50 3.99 -7.10 12.24
N LYS A 51 5.02 -6.93 11.40
CA LYS A 51 6.29 -7.66 11.54
C LYS A 51 7.04 -7.28 12.82
N ILE A 52 7.03 -6.01 13.24
CA ILE A 52 7.60 -5.58 14.52
C ILE A 52 6.86 -6.22 15.70
N LEU A 53 5.53 -6.25 15.66
CA LEU A 53 4.72 -6.90 16.69
C LEU A 53 5.05 -8.38 16.80
N ARG A 54 5.07 -9.11 15.68
CA ARG A 54 5.44 -10.55 15.65
C ARG A 54 6.90 -10.77 16.11
N TYR A 55 7.81 -9.94 15.67
CA TYR A 55 9.22 -9.99 16.04
C TYR A 55 9.43 -9.73 17.53
N SER A 56 8.55 -8.93 18.14
CA SER A 56 8.51 -8.67 19.58
C SER A 56 7.78 -9.77 20.37
N GLY A 57 7.32 -10.85 19.71
CA GLY A 57 6.73 -12.01 20.35
C GLY A 57 5.21 -12.02 20.49
N TYR A 58 4.50 -11.07 19.87
CA TYR A 58 3.04 -11.07 19.83
C TYR A 58 2.50 -12.04 18.77
N ASP A 59 1.39 -12.73 19.12
CA ASP A 59 0.56 -13.46 18.17
C ASP A 59 -0.43 -12.46 17.51
N VAL A 60 -0.18 -12.10 16.26
CA VAL A 60 -0.96 -11.08 15.54
C VAL A 60 -1.95 -11.75 14.60
N LYS A 61 -3.21 -11.34 14.68
CA LYS A 61 -4.23 -11.65 13.67
C LYS A 61 -4.53 -10.38 12.89
N ARG A 62 -4.08 -10.32 11.62
CA ARG A 62 -4.36 -9.19 10.73
C ARG A 62 -5.49 -9.51 9.77
N VAL A 63 -6.48 -8.62 9.71
CA VAL A 63 -7.64 -8.68 8.82
C VAL A 63 -7.63 -7.48 7.87
N MET A 64 -8.03 -7.71 6.62
CA MET A 64 -8.18 -6.68 5.59
C MET A 64 -9.47 -6.92 4.82
N ASN A 65 -10.22 -5.87 4.53
CA ASN A 65 -11.32 -5.93 3.57
C ASN A 65 -10.82 -5.79 2.13
N ILE A 66 -11.66 -6.19 1.19
CA ILE A 66 -11.60 -5.76 -0.21
C ILE A 66 -12.92 -5.06 -0.50
N THR A 67 -12.87 -3.77 -0.86
CA THR A 67 -14.05 -3.01 -1.27
C THR A 67 -14.36 -3.34 -2.73
N ASP A 68 -15.20 -4.35 -2.92
CA ASP A 68 -15.67 -4.87 -4.20
C ASP A 68 -17.17 -4.59 -4.46
N VAL A 69 -17.82 -3.93 -3.52
CA VAL A 69 -19.16 -3.34 -3.69
C VAL A 69 -19.05 -2.01 -4.44
N GLY A 70 -20.13 -1.53 -5.04
CA GLY A 70 -20.18 -0.23 -5.68
C GLY A 70 -19.83 0.89 -4.69
N HIS A 71 -18.96 1.78 -5.13
CA HIS A 71 -18.45 2.87 -4.29
C HIS A 71 -18.48 4.19 -5.06
N LEU A 72 -19.07 5.22 -4.48
CA LEU A 72 -19.16 6.53 -5.11
C LEU A 72 -17.78 7.21 -5.21
N SER A 73 -17.61 8.08 -6.20
CA SER A 73 -16.32 8.72 -6.49
C SER A 73 -15.89 9.76 -5.45
N SER A 74 -16.80 10.16 -4.56
CA SER A 74 -16.56 11.11 -3.48
C SER A 74 -16.73 10.44 -2.12
N ASP A 75 -15.84 10.75 -1.18
CA ASP A 75 -15.91 10.30 0.21
C ASP A 75 -17.08 10.94 0.98
N ALA A 76 -17.78 11.90 0.35
CA ALA A 76 -18.97 12.60 0.87
C ALA A 76 -20.29 12.04 0.30
N ASP A 77 -20.38 10.76 0.03
CA ASP A 77 -21.56 10.04 -0.48
C ASP A 77 -22.13 10.60 -1.80
N THR A 78 -21.27 11.14 -2.66
CA THR A 78 -21.65 11.69 -3.97
C THR A 78 -20.71 11.23 -5.07
N GLY A 79 -21.15 11.28 -6.33
CA GLY A 79 -20.32 10.95 -7.48
C GLY A 79 -20.69 9.63 -8.17
N GLU A 80 -20.03 9.32 -9.28
CA GLU A 80 -20.25 8.12 -10.09
C GLU A 80 -19.63 6.88 -9.42
N ASP A 81 -20.24 5.70 -9.61
CA ASP A 81 -19.69 4.43 -9.14
C ASP A 81 -18.32 4.13 -9.79
N LYS A 82 -17.28 4.03 -8.97
CA LYS A 82 -15.91 3.74 -9.39
C LYS A 82 -15.78 2.37 -10.05
N MET A 83 -16.49 1.36 -9.53
CA MET A 83 -16.45 -0.01 -10.04
C MET A 83 -17.10 -0.09 -11.42
N LEU A 84 -18.27 0.56 -11.60
CA LEU A 84 -18.97 0.60 -12.87
C LEU A 84 -18.15 1.35 -13.94
N LYS A 85 -17.48 2.43 -13.57
CA LYS A 85 -16.56 3.15 -14.45
C LYS A 85 -15.41 2.28 -14.92
N GLY A 86 -14.82 1.49 -14.02
CA GLY A 86 -13.80 0.49 -14.33
C GLY A 86 -14.32 -0.57 -15.29
N ALA A 87 -15.50 -1.13 -15.01
CA ALA A 87 -16.13 -2.17 -15.82
C ALA A 87 -16.42 -1.68 -17.26
N LYS A 88 -17.01 -0.50 -17.41
CA LYS A 88 -17.26 0.12 -18.74
C LYS A 88 -15.95 0.36 -19.50
N ARG A 89 -14.90 0.85 -18.84
CA ARG A 89 -13.59 1.09 -19.46
C ARG A 89 -12.96 -0.18 -20.02
N GLU A 90 -13.11 -1.31 -19.31
CA GLU A 90 -12.44 -2.57 -19.65
C GLU A 90 -13.35 -3.58 -20.34
N ASN A 91 -14.61 -3.22 -20.56
CA ASN A 91 -15.63 -4.11 -21.14
C ASN A 91 -15.77 -5.47 -20.40
N LYS A 92 -15.79 -5.38 -19.06
CA LYS A 92 -15.91 -6.52 -18.13
C LYS A 92 -17.06 -6.28 -17.17
N THR A 93 -17.49 -7.35 -16.47
CA THR A 93 -18.43 -7.22 -15.34
C THR A 93 -17.73 -6.58 -14.13
N VAL A 94 -18.50 -6.01 -13.21
CA VAL A 94 -17.96 -5.42 -11.96
C VAL A 94 -17.20 -6.45 -11.13
N LEU A 95 -17.70 -7.69 -11.03
CA LEU A 95 -17.02 -8.75 -10.27
C LEU A 95 -15.73 -9.23 -10.94
N GLU A 96 -15.69 -9.30 -12.27
CA GLU A 96 -14.45 -9.60 -13.00
C GLU A 96 -13.40 -8.50 -12.81
N ILE A 97 -13.81 -7.24 -12.79
CA ILE A 97 -12.94 -6.10 -12.49
C ILE A 97 -12.43 -6.19 -11.06
N ALA A 98 -13.31 -6.43 -10.09
CA ALA A 98 -12.93 -6.59 -8.69
C ALA A 98 -11.88 -7.69 -8.51
N LYS A 99 -12.13 -8.86 -9.09
CA LYS A 99 -11.16 -9.97 -9.05
C LYS A 99 -9.83 -9.60 -9.70
N PHE A 100 -9.86 -9.05 -10.89
CA PHE A 100 -8.64 -8.68 -11.64
C PHE A 100 -7.75 -7.71 -10.84
N TYR A 101 -8.33 -6.64 -10.29
CA TYR A 101 -7.55 -5.66 -9.54
C TYR A 101 -7.17 -6.12 -8.13
N THR A 102 -7.94 -7.04 -7.54
CA THR A 102 -7.55 -7.73 -6.30
C THR A 102 -6.31 -8.59 -6.53
N ASP A 103 -6.30 -9.39 -7.59
CA ASP A 103 -5.14 -10.23 -7.94
C ASP A 103 -3.91 -9.35 -8.27
N ALA A 104 -4.09 -8.26 -9.00
CA ALA A 104 -3.03 -7.30 -9.30
C ALA A 104 -2.48 -6.62 -8.03
N PHE A 105 -3.34 -6.23 -7.09
CA PHE A 105 -2.94 -5.64 -5.81
C PHE A 105 -2.06 -6.60 -5.00
N PHE A 106 -2.47 -7.86 -4.85
CA PHE A 106 -1.67 -8.84 -4.11
C PHE A 106 -0.39 -9.22 -4.84
N SER A 107 -0.38 -9.20 -6.18
CA SER A 107 0.86 -9.35 -6.96
C SER A 107 1.85 -8.22 -6.67
N ASP A 108 1.40 -6.96 -6.64
CA ASP A 108 2.23 -5.82 -6.28
C ASP A 108 2.70 -5.90 -4.82
N CYS A 109 1.83 -6.33 -3.89
CA CYS A 109 2.20 -6.57 -2.49
C CYS A 109 3.31 -7.63 -2.37
N ALA A 110 3.22 -8.74 -3.12
CA ALA A 110 4.22 -9.78 -3.11
C ALA A 110 5.59 -9.29 -3.61
N LYS A 111 5.63 -8.47 -4.67
CA LYS A 111 6.85 -7.84 -5.19
C LYS A 111 7.51 -6.89 -4.19
N LEU A 112 6.72 -6.32 -3.29
CA LEU A 112 7.16 -5.43 -2.22
C LEU A 112 7.42 -6.17 -0.89
N ASN A 113 7.37 -7.51 -0.87
CA ASN A 113 7.48 -8.35 0.33
C ASN A 113 6.49 -7.94 1.44
N ILE A 114 5.29 -7.46 1.06
CA ILE A 114 4.19 -7.20 1.98
C ILE A 114 3.48 -8.53 2.25
N LYS A 115 3.42 -8.93 3.52
CA LYS A 115 2.74 -10.16 3.93
C LYS A 115 1.24 -10.05 3.65
N THR A 116 0.66 -11.05 3.03
CA THR A 116 -0.80 -11.15 2.91
C THR A 116 -1.42 -11.23 4.32
N PRO A 117 -2.49 -10.46 4.62
CA PRO A 117 -3.20 -10.57 5.89
C PRO A 117 -3.67 -11.99 6.18
N ASP A 118 -3.85 -12.33 7.47
CA ASP A 118 -4.32 -13.66 7.87
C ASP A 118 -5.76 -13.92 7.40
N VAL A 119 -6.55 -12.84 7.24
CA VAL A 119 -7.88 -12.86 6.62
C VAL A 119 -8.00 -11.70 5.63
N VAL A 120 -8.46 -12.03 4.43
CA VAL A 120 -8.85 -11.05 3.40
C VAL A 120 -10.32 -11.29 3.09
N GLU A 121 -11.19 -10.32 3.35
CA GLU A 121 -12.64 -10.46 3.24
C GLU A 121 -13.23 -9.48 2.21
N PRO A 122 -13.79 -9.95 1.09
CA PRO A 122 -14.58 -9.12 0.18
C PRO A 122 -15.84 -8.58 0.87
N ALA A 123 -16.13 -7.29 0.67
CA ALA A 123 -17.31 -6.65 1.25
C ALA A 123 -18.62 -7.29 0.78
N THR A 124 -18.66 -7.77 -0.47
CA THR A 124 -19.81 -8.49 -1.03
C THR A 124 -20.21 -9.74 -0.24
N ASN A 125 -19.30 -10.36 0.53
CA ASN A 125 -19.58 -11.49 1.40
C ASN A 125 -20.23 -11.11 2.74
N CYS A 126 -20.41 -9.82 3.04
CA CYS A 126 -20.79 -9.35 4.37
C CYS A 126 -22.10 -8.53 4.37
N ILE A 127 -22.86 -8.55 3.28
CA ILE A 127 -24.07 -7.73 3.11
C ILE A 127 -25.09 -7.96 4.25
N ASP A 128 -25.31 -9.21 4.64
CA ASP A 128 -26.25 -9.53 5.75
C ASP A 128 -25.77 -8.92 7.06
N SER A 129 -24.46 -8.93 7.33
CA SER A 129 -23.90 -8.31 8.53
C SER A 129 -24.03 -6.79 8.52
N PHE A 130 -23.97 -6.16 7.34
CA PHE A 130 -24.21 -4.72 7.21
C PHE A 130 -25.67 -4.38 7.53
N ILE A 131 -26.60 -5.16 6.98
CA ILE A 131 -28.04 -4.98 7.25
C ILE A 131 -28.32 -5.14 8.76
N GLU A 132 -27.80 -6.20 9.39
CA GLU A 132 -27.96 -6.44 10.83
C GLU A 132 -27.45 -5.27 11.68
N MET A 133 -26.26 -4.73 11.37
CA MET A 133 -25.72 -3.58 12.07
C MET A 133 -26.62 -2.36 11.91
N ILE A 134 -27.12 -2.08 10.71
CA ILE A 134 -28.01 -0.96 10.43
C ILE A 134 -29.33 -1.09 11.18
N GLU A 135 -29.95 -2.28 11.18
CA GLU A 135 -31.17 -2.54 11.95
C GLU A 135 -30.96 -2.23 13.44
N LYS A 136 -29.82 -2.66 13.99
CA LYS A 136 -29.47 -2.39 15.38
C LYS A 136 -29.26 -0.91 15.68
N LEU A 137 -28.62 -0.18 14.76
CA LEU A 137 -28.45 1.28 14.89
C LEU A 137 -29.78 2.02 14.81
N LEU A 138 -30.72 1.56 13.96
CA LEU A 138 -32.09 2.08 13.90
C LEU A 138 -32.86 1.80 15.21
N GLU A 139 -32.78 0.57 15.72
CA GLU A 139 -33.42 0.17 17.00
C GLU A 139 -32.91 1.02 18.16
N LYS A 140 -31.59 1.29 18.20
CA LYS A 140 -30.96 2.13 19.23
C LYS A 140 -31.17 3.64 19.03
N GLY A 141 -31.75 4.06 17.91
CA GLY A 141 -32.04 5.46 17.60
C GLY A 141 -30.82 6.28 17.14
N TYR A 142 -29.74 5.62 16.74
CA TYR A 142 -28.56 6.25 16.13
C TYR A 142 -28.66 6.38 14.61
N ALA A 143 -29.63 5.72 13.99
CA ALA A 143 -29.89 5.84 12.56
C ALA A 143 -31.34 6.24 12.29
N TYR A 144 -31.61 6.77 11.09
CA TYR A 144 -32.94 7.17 10.65
C TYR A 144 -33.09 6.99 9.15
N GLN A 145 -34.33 6.82 8.71
CA GLN A 145 -34.68 6.80 7.28
C GLN A 145 -35.15 8.21 6.85
N ALA A 146 -34.63 8.70 5.74
CA ALA A 146 -35.09 9.93 5.11
C ALA A 146 -34.89 9.84 3.59
N GLY A 147 -35.89 10.33 2.87
CA GLY A 147 -35.95 10.12 1.39
C GLY A 147 -35.86 8.66 1.06
N GLU A 148 -35.59 7.80 0.88
CA GLU A 148 -35.46 6.37 0.62
C GLU A 148 -34.11 5.76 1.15
N ASN A 149 -33.25 6.56 1.80
CA ASN A 149 -31.95 6.12 2.29
C ASN A 149 -31.93 6.03 3.83
N ILE A 150 -30.97 5.27 4.35
CA ILE A 150 -30.70 5.16 5.79
C ILE A 150 -29.44 5.94 6.13
N TYR A 151 -29.55 6.83 7.11
CA TYR A 151 -28.47 7.70 7.57
C TYR A 151 -28.13 7.43 9.03
N PHE A 152 -26.84 7.61 9.36
CA PHE A 152 -26.40 7.72 10.75
C PHE A 152 -26.63 9.16 11.24
N ASP A 153 -27.20 9.31 12.43
CA ASP A 153 -27.50 10.59 13.08
C ASP A 153 -26.32 11.00 13.99
N THR A 154 -25.43 11.83 13.45
CA THR A 154 -24.23 12.28 14.19
C THR A 154 -24.56 13.16 15.40
N SER A 155 -25.76 13.77 15.47
CA SER A 155 -26.21 14.57 16.62
C SER A 155 -26.46 13.74 17.88
N LYS A 156 -26.51 12.42 17.76
CA LYS A 156 -26.68 11.49 18.90
C LYS A 156 -25.39 11.23 19.66
N LEU A 157 -24.26 11.61 19.09
CA LEU A 157 -22.93 11.43 19.69
C LEU A 157 -22.59 12.62 20.60
N SER A 158 -21.91 12.34 21.70
CA SER A 158 -21.36 13.39 22.57
C SER A 158 -20.18 14.14 21.90
N GLU A 159 -19.43 13.45 21.05
CA GLU A 159 -18.32 13.98 20.28
C GLU A 159 -18.25 13.23 18.95
N TYR A 160 -18.20 13.95 17.83
CA TYR A 160 -18.05 13.35 16.50
C TYR A 160 -16.62 13.50 15.97
N TYR A 161 -15.96 14.64 16.17
CA TYR A 161 -14.61 14.90 15.65
C TYR A 161 -13.51 14.37 16.58
N VAL A 162 -13.50 13.06 16.78
CA VAL A 162 -12.65 12.39 17.78
C VAL A 162 -11.14 12.50 17.51
N PHE A 163 -10.69 12.70 16.26
CA PHE A 163 -9.28 12.88 15.93
C PHE A 163 -8.76 14.32 16.09
N GLY A 164 -9.57 15.22 16.63
CA GLY A 164 -9.18 16.57 17.00
C GLY A 164 -10.02 17.67 16.33
N ASN A 165 -9.83 18.91 16.81
CA ASN A 165 -10.47 20.08 16.25
C ASN A 165 -9.97 20.32 14.82
N HIS A 166 -10.62 19.71 13.86
CA HIS A 166 -10.62 20.23 12.51
C HIS A 166 -11.58 21.44 12.53
N SER A 167 -11.05 22.62 12.19
CA SER A 167 -11.94 23.75 11.88
C SER A 167 -12.84 23.35 10.72
N GLU A 168 -14.03 23.91 10.60
CA GLU A 168 -14.86 23.67 9.41
C GLU A 168 -14.10 23.94 8.10
N GLU A 169 -13.09 24.83 8.13
CA GLU A 169 -12.19 25.14 7.02
C GLU A 169 -11.20 24.00 6.72
N ASP A 170 -10.65 23.30 7.74
CA ASP A 170 -9.77 22.14 7.55
C ASP A 170 -10.54 20.94 6.97
N LEU A 171 -11.83 20.84 7.28
CA LEU A 171 -12.74 19.83 6.75
C LEU A 171 -13.11 20.09 5.28
N MET A 172 -13.09 21.35 4.87
CA MET A 172 -13.33 21.76 3.46
C MET A 172 -12.18 21.38 2.52
N VAL A 173 -10.98 21.18 3.02
CA VAL A 173 -9.79 20.80 2.20
C VAL A 173 -9.93 19.37 1.61
N GLY A 174 -10.76 18.51 2.20
CA GLY A 174 -11.07 17.17 1.67
C GLY A 174 -12.39 17.10 0.87
N VAL A 175 -13.24 18.13 0.96
CA VAL A 175 -14.53 18.20 0.26
C VAL A 175 -14.32 18.96 -1.06
N ARG A 176 -14.43 18.28 -2.19
CA ARG A 176 -14.41 18.92 -3.52
C ARG A 176 -15.60 19.86 -3.66
N ASP A 177 -15.40 21.00 -4.32
CA ASP A 177 -16.40 22.06 -4.57
C ASP A 177 -17.69 21.60 -5.31
N ASP A 178 -17.75 20.34 -5.76
CA ASP A 178 -18.87 19.77 -6.54
C ASP A 178 -19.88 18.95 -5.70
N VAL A 179 -19.80 18.97 -4.36
CA VAL A 179 -20.71 18.19 -3.50
C VAL A 179 -22.06 18.88 -3.42
N THR A 180 -23.06 18.35 -4.14
CA THR A 180 -24.47 18.81 -4.00
C THR A 180 -24.97 18.39 -2.61
N GLU A 181 -25.43 19.37 -1.83
CA GLU A 181 -25.96 19.17 -0.50
C GLU A 181 -27.14 18.17 -0.51
N ASP A 182 -27.05 17.11 0.29
CA ASP A 182 -28.14 16.14 0.42
C ASP A 182 -29.17 16.67 1.44
N THR A 183 -30.24 17.21 0.92
CA THR A 183 -31.34 17.84 1.72
C THR A 183 -32.10 16.85 2.59
N ASN A 184 -31.88 15.54 2.47
CA ASN A 184 -32.49 14.53 3.33
C ASN A 184 -31.76 14.35 4.67
N LYS A 185 -30.49 14.80 4.76
CA LYS A 185 -29.72 14.74 6.00
C LYS A 185 -30.29 15.68 7.05
N LYS A 186 -30.43 15.20 8.29
CA LYS A 186 -30.81 16.04 9.43
C LYS A 186 -29.69 17.00 9.85
N ASN A 187 -28.44 16.48 9.77
CA ASN A 187 -27.24 17.23 10.10
C ASN A 187 -26.23 17.11 8.96
N LYS A 188 -25.44 18.14 8.74
CA LYS A 188 -24.44 18.20 7.65
C LYS A 188 -23.49 17.00 7.66
N ASN A 189 -23.11 16.53 8.84
CA ASN A 189 -22.14 15.45 9.03
C ASN A 189 -22.76 14.05 9.01
N ASP A 190 -24.08 13.93 8.91
CA ASP A 190 -24.74 12.64 8.80
C ASP A 190 -24.25 11.92 7.55
N PHE A 191 -24.07 10.61 7.61
CA PHE A 191 -23.57 9.82 6.50
C PHE A 191 -24.49 8.65 6.20
N VAL A 192 -24.45 8.20 4.95
CA VAL A 192 -25.35 7.14 4.49
C VAL A 192 -24.83 5.78 4.95
N LEU A 193 -25.71 4.98 5.55
CA LEU A 193 -25.47 3.59 5.92
C LEU A 193 -25.97 2.63 4.84
N TRP A 194 -27.09 2.97 4.17
CA TRP A 194 -27.67 2.19 3.08
C TRP A 194 -28.31 3.11 2.04
N PHE A 195 -27.91 2.94 0.79
CA PHE A 195 -28.48 3.62 -0.36
C PHE A 195 -29.58 2.78 -1.00
N THR A 196 -30.82 3.21 -0.94
CA THR A 196 -31.94 2.66 -1.71
C THR A 196 -32.18 3.48 -2.97
N LYS A 197 -31.92 4.78 -2.90
CA LYS A 197 -31.95 5.71 -4.01
C LYS A 197 -30.69 6.57 -4.02
N SER A 198 -29.93 6.48 -5.11
CA SER A 198 -28.85 7.40 -5.37
C SER A 198 -29.19 8.28 -6.58
N LYS A 199 -28.54 9.43 -6.71
CA LYS A 199 -28.62 10.27 -7.92
C LYS A 199 -28.12 9.55 -9.17
N PHE A 200 -27.42 8.43 -8.98
CA PHE A 200 -26.84 7.58 -10.01
C PHE A 200 -27.60 6.26 -10.04
N GLU A 201 -28.55 6.14 -10.98
CA GLU A 201 -29.37 4.93 -11.15
C GLU A 201 -28.56 3.69 -11.58
N ASP A 202 -27.32 3.88 -12.02
CA ASP A 202 -26.44 2.89 -12.65
C ASP A 202 -25.58 2.08 -11.68
N GLN A 203 -25.90 2.02 -10.38
CA GLN A 203 -25.17 1.12 -9.46
C GLN A 203 -25.30 -0.33 -9.92
N ALA A 204 -24.15 -0.97 -10.20
CA ALA A 204 -24.12 -2.29 -10.81
C ALA A 204 -24.50 -3.43 -9.85
N LEU A 205 -24.17 -3.29 -8.56
CA LEU A 205 -24.45 -4.28 -7.53
C LEU A 205 -25.45 -3.73 -6.53
N LYS A 206 -26.55 -4.44 -6.36
CA LYS A 206 -27.62 -4.09 -5.41
C LYS A 206 -28.13 -5.37 -4.74
N TRP A 207 -28.57 -5.24 -3.51
CA TRP A 207 -29.09 -6.32 -2.69
C TRP A 207 -30.44 -5.95 -2.09
N ASP A 208 -31.26 -6.95 -1.80
CA ASP A 208 -32.49 -6.79 -1.04
C ASP A 208 -32.16 -6.40 0.39
N SER A 209 -32.96 -5.49 0.95
CA SER A 209 -32.89 -5.10 2.36
C SER A 209 -34.28 -4.79 2.89
N PRO A 210 -34.47 -4.67 4.24
CA PRO A 210 -35.74 -4.27 4.84
C PRO A 210 -36.23 -2.91 4.35
N TRP A 211 -35.35 -2.07 3.82
CA TRP A 211 -35.64 -0.71 3.36
C TRP A 211 -35.82 -0.60 1.85
N GLY A 212 -35.65 -1.70 1.14
CA GLY A 212 -35.70 -1.80 -0.32
C GLY A 212 -34.39 -2.27 -0.95
N VAL A 213 -34.40 -2.45 -2.27
CA VAL A 213 -33.22 -2.86 -3.05
C VAL A 213 -32.21 -1.71 -3.07
N GLY A 214 -30.96 -2.01 -2.64
CA GLY A 214 -29.95 -0.97 -2.49
C GLY A 214 -28.55 -1.53 -2.28
N TYR A 215 -27.65 -0.68 -1.73
CA TYR A 215 -26.26 -1.04 -1.44
C TYR A 215 -25.74 -0.31 -0.21
N PRO A 216 -24.70 -0.86 0.48
CA PRO A 216 -24.17 -0.26 1.71
C PRO A 216 -23.41 1.04 1.44
N GLY A 217 -23.37 1.91 2.45
CA GLY A 217 -22.40 3.00 2.54
C GLY A 217 -20.98 2.46 2.75
N TRP A 218 -19.99 3.27 2.46
CA TRP A 218 -18.59 2.82 2.50
C TRP A 218 -18.08 2.47 3.90
N HIS A 219 -18.49 3.23 4.91
CA HIS A 219 -17.89 3.13 6.24
C HIS A 219 -18.29 1.86 7.00
N ILE A 220 -19.47 1.28 6.68
CA ILE A 220 -19.99 0.11 7.39
C ILE A 220 -19.19 -1.17 7.08
N GLU A 221 -18.52 -1.22 5.93
CA GLU A 221 -17.73 -2.37 5.52
C GLU A 221 -16.67 -2.73 6.56
N CYS A 222 -15.79 -1.77 6.88
CA CYS A 222 -14.68 -1.97 7.81
C CYS A 222 -15.17 -2.28 9.23
N SER A 223 -16.24 -1.63 9.69
CA SER A 223 -16.84 -1.91 11.00
C SER A 223 -17.33 -3.35 11.11
N CYS A 224 -18.12 -3.81 10.17
CA CYS A 224 -18.68 -5.16 10.21
C CYS A 224 -17.64 -6.25 9.95
N ILE A 225 -16.75 -6.06 8.96
CA ILE A 225 -15.72 -7.04 8.61
C ILE A 225 -14.73 -7.23 9.75
N SER A 226 -14.31 -6.14 10.39
CA SER A 226 -13.42 -6.24 11.55
C SER A 226 -14.10 -6.98 12.71
N MET A 227 -15.34 -6.64 13.04
CA MET A 227 -16.08 -7.32 14.12
C MET A 227 -16.32 -8.81 13.83
N LYS A 228 -16.64 -9.15 12.58
CA LYS A 228 -16.83 -10.54 12.14
C LYS A 228 -15.61 -11.41 12.41
N HIS A 229 -14.42 -10.88 12.21
CA HIS A 229 -13.18 -11.64 12.27
C HIS A 229 -12.34 -11.41 13.53
N LEU A 230 -12.42 -10.23 14.15
CA LEU A 230 -11.64 -9.84 15.32
C LEU A 230 -12.48 -9.72 16.60
N GLY A 231 -13.82 -9.73 16.49
CA GLY A 231 -14.72 -9.53 17.61
C GLY A 231 -14.92 -8.05 17.95
N GLU A 232 -15.50 -7.82 19.13
CA GLU A 232 -15.94 -6.48 19.58
C GLU A 232 -14.82 -5.58 20.08
N TYR A 233 -13.61 -6.12 20.25
CA TYR A 233 -12.43 -5.42 20.75
C TYR A 233 -11.27 -5.59 19.78
N MET A 234 -10.81 -4.49 19.24
CA MET A 234 -9.70 -4.42 18.30
C MET A 234 -8.54 -3.62 18.89
N ASP A 235 -7.32 -4.15 18.79
CA ASP A 235 -6.14 -3.47 19.34
C ASP A 235 -5.70 -2.31 18.44
N ILE A 236 -5.52 -2.57 17.14
CA ILE A 236 -4.97 -1.57 16.21
C ILE A 236 -5.82 -1.50 14.94
N HIS A 237 -6.22 -0.28 14.56
CA HIS A 237 -6.80 0.03 13.25
C HIS A 237 -5.83 0.89 12.45
N CYS A 238 -5.53 0.48 11.20
CA CYS A 238 -4.56 1.11 10.33
C CYS A 238 -5.19 1.69 9.07
N GLY A 239 -4.60 2.78 8.57
CA GLY A 239 -4.95 3.35 7.27
C GLY A 239 -4.06 4.53 6.88
N GLY A 240 -4.35 5.16 5.76
CA GLY A 240 -3.75 6.44 5.37
C GLY A 240 -4.24 7.58 6.25
N ILE A 241 -3.50 8.68 6.31
CA ILE A 241 -3.91 9.85 7.08
C ILE A 241 -5.22 10.47 6.58
N ASP A 242 -5.55 10.30 5.31
CA ASP A 242 -6.80 10.69 4.69
C ASP A 242 -8.01 9.87 5.14
N ASN A 243 -7.79 8.68 5.70
CA ASN A 243 -8.85 7.89 6.29
C ASN A 243 -9.33 8.42 7.65
N MET A 244 -8.55 9.29 8.33
CA MET A 244 -8.96 9.85 9.62
C MET A 244 -10.34 10.48 9.55
N PHE A 245 -10.58 11.27 8.50
CA PHE A 245 -11.85 11.92 8.25
C PHE A 245 -12.19 11.86 6.75
N PRO A 246 -13.42 11.48 6.39
CA PRO A 246 -14.51 11.08 7.30
C PRO A 246 -14.49 9.59 7.68
N HIS A 247 -13.68 8.73 7.02
CA HIS A 247 -13.83 7.27 7.06
C HIS A 247 -13.71 6.69 8.47
N HIS A 248 -12.57 6.78 9.13
CA HIS A 248 -12.37 6.23 10.48
C HIS A 248 -13.22 6.95 11.54
N THR A 249 -13.47 8.24 11.37
CA THR A 249 -14.42 8.97 12.23
C THR A 249 -15.82 8.37 12.19
N ASN A 250 -16.30 8.04 10.99
CA ASN A 250 -17.61 7.41 10.79
C ASN A 250 -17.63 5.96 11.27
N GLU A 251 -16.52 5.24 11.11
CA GLU A 251 -16.40 3.90 11.67
C GLU A 251 -16.48 3.89 13.20
N ILE A 252 -15.77 4.80 13.87
CA ILE A 252 -15.86 4.94 15.33
C ILE A 252 -17.30 5.25 15.73
N ALA A 253 -17.94 6.23 15.07
CA ALA A 253 -19.30 6.65 15.33
C ALA A 253 -20.28 5.47 15.31
N GLN A 254 -20.29 4.72 14.20
CA GLN A 254 -21.24 3.61 14.03
C GLN A 254 -20.87 2.37 14.87
N SER A 255 -19.58 2.05 15.00
CA SER A 255 -19.14 0.87 15.74
C SER A 255 -19.39 1.02 17.24
N GLU A 256 -19.03 2.17 17.83
CA GLU A 256 -19.21 2.39 19.27
C GLU A 256 -20.70 2.62 19.62
N ALA A 257 -21.50 3.21 18.72
CA ALA A 257 -22.96 3.27 18.87
C ALA A 257 -23.59 1.86 18.82
N TYR A 258 -23.13 1.01 17.92
CA TYR A 258 -23.58 -0.38 17.82
C TYR A 258 -23.21 -1.20 19.05
N LEU A 259 -21.96 -1.15 19.48
CA LEU A 259 -21.44 -1.93 20.62
C LEU A 259 -21.86 -1.37 21.97
N GLY A 260 -21.85 -0.05 22.14
CA GLY A 260 -22.08 0.63 23.43
C GLY A 260 -20.81 0.78 24.28
N HIS A 261 -19.64 0.51 23.70
CA HIS A 261 -18.34 0.67 24.34
C HIS A 261 -17.26 1.03 23.31
N LYS A 262 -16.07 1.40 23.80
CA LYS A 262 -14.93 1.72 22.95
C LYS A 262 -14.52 0.48 22.13
N TRP A 263 -14.41 0.65 20.81
CA TRP A 263 -14.18 -0.43 19.87
C TRP A 263 -12.70 -0.72 19.61
N CYS A 264 -11.90 0.33 19.37
CA CYS A 264 -10.48 0.19 19.01
C CYS A 264 -9.58 1.02 19.94
N ASN A 265 -8.44 0.43 20.35
CA ASN A 265 -7.52 1.09 21.28
C ASN A 265 -6.55 2.03 20.58
N TYR A 266 -5.91 1.59 19.48
CA TYR A 266 -4.84 2.34 18.82
C TYR A 266 -5.19 2.60 17.36
N TRP A 267 -5.06 3.86 16.94
CA TRP A 267 -5.28 4.31 15.57
C TRP A 267 -3.96 4.67 14.94
N PHE A 268 -3.57 3.90 13.91
CA PHE A 268 -2.29 4.02 13.23
C PHE A 268 -2.47 4.59 11.82
N HIS A 269 -1.98 5.82 11.58
CA HIS A 269 -2.13 6.50 10.31
C HIS A 269 -0.80 6.78 9.65
N VAL A 270 -0.68 6.38 8.39
CA VAL A 270 0.49 6.61 7.55
C VAL A 270 0.30 7.88 6.74
N HIS A 271 1.30 8.76 6.78
CA HIS A 271 1.25 10.03 6.06
C HIS A 271 1.44 9.83 4.54
N HIS A 272 0.97 10.80 3.75
CA HIS A 272 0.97 10.73 2.29
C HIS A 272 2.37 10.57 1.68
N LEU A 273 2.40 9.90 0.53
CA LEU A 273 3.45 10.06 -0.47
C LEU A 273 3.06 11.23 -1.37
N ASN A 274 3.88 12.25 -1.39
CA ASN A 274 3.69 13.44 -2.21
C ASN A 274 4.61 13.39 -3.43
N ASP A 275 4.29 14.13 -4.48
CA ASP A 275 5.24 14.57 -5.50
C ASP A 275 5.70 16.00 -5.22
N GLN A 276 6.55 16.57 -6.08
CA GLN A 276 7.04 17.94 -5.92
C GLN A 276 5.92 19.00 -6.01
N SER A 277 4.74 18.65 -6.53
CA SER A 277 3.57 19.52 -6.65
C SER A 277 2.54 19.37 -5.52
N GLY A 278 2.77 18.45 -4.57
CA GLY A 278 1.90 18.14 -3.44
C GLY A 278 1.43 16.69 -3.38
N LYS A 279 0.21 16.41 -2.90
CA LYS A 279 -0.32 15.04 -2.85
C LYS A 279 -0.39 14.44 -4.26
N MET A 280 0.22 13.28 -4.44
CA MET A 280 0.13 12.54 -5.69
C MET A 280 -1.33 12.20 -6.00
N SER A 281 -1.79 12.55 -7.20
CA SER A 281 -3.16 12.27 -7.63
C SER A 281 -3.19 11.67 -9.03
N LYS A 282 -4.20 10.83 -9.28
CA LYS A 282 -4.43 10.15 -10.57
C LYS A 282 -4.58 11.09 -11.78
N SER A 283 -4.82 12.38 -11.56
CA SER A 283 -5.12 13.37 -12.61
C SER A 283 -3.92 14.20 -13.05
N LYS A 284 -2.76 14.10 -12.40
CA LYS A 284 -1.63 15.02 -12.60
C LYS A 284 -0.35 14.34 -13.13
N GLY A 285 -0.42 13.41 -14.06
CA GLY A 285 0.78 12.84 -14.66
C GLY A 285 0.73 11.34 -14.89
N GLU A 286 1.89 10.70 -15.05
CA GLU A 286 2.02 9.26 -15.25
C GLU A 286 1.54 8.52 -13.99
N PHE A 287 0.63 7.54 -14.15
CA PHE A 287 0.06 6.79 -13.02
C PHE A 287 1.10 5.80 -12.48
N LEU A 288 1.76 6.18 -11.40
CA LEU A 288 2.89 5.44 -10.83
C LEU A 288 2.44 4.15 -10.15
N THR A 289 2.72 3.01 -10.78
CA THR A 289 2.49 1.65 -10.26
C THR A 289 3.80 0.91 -10.06
N VAL A 290 3.78 -0.21 -9.35
CA VAL A 290 4.97 -1.10 -9.25
C VAL A 290 5.42 -1.56 -10.63
N SER A 291 4.49 -1.99 -11.49
CA SER A 291 4.80 -2.41 -12.86
C SER A 291 5.47 -1.32 -13.70
N LEU A 292 5.09 -0.04 -13.50
CA LEU A 292 5.77 1.07 -14.15
C LEU A 292 7.21 1.23 -13.63
N LEU A 293 7.44 1.11 -12.32
CA LEU A 293 8.78 1.17 -11.77
C LEU A 293 9.66 0.03 -12.33
N GLU A 294 9.12 -1.19 -12.40
CA GLU A 294 9.81 -2.34 -13.01
C GLU A 294 10.13 -2.10 -14.49
N SER A 295 9.18 -1.56 -15.28
CA SER A 295 9.41 -1.26 -16.70
C SER A 295 10.49 -0.17 -16.93
N LYS A 296 10.76 0.65 -15.91
CA LYS A 296 11.85 1.62 -15.89
C LYS A 296 13.18 1.04 -15.33
N GLY A 297 13.20 -0.25 -14.99
CA GLY A 297 14.39 -0.95 -14.49
C GLY A 297 14.63 -0.88 -12.99
N TYR A 298 13.66 -0.39 -12.21
CA TYR A 298 13.77 -0.33 -10.75
C TYR A 298 13.36 -1.65 -10.10
N ASN A 299 14.13 -2.06 -9.09
CA ASN A 299 13.75 -3.16 -8.24
C ASN A 299 12.63 -2.71 -7.28
N PRO A 300 11.49 -3.43 -7.16
CA PRO A 300 10.42 -3.09 -6.23
C PRO A 300 10.90 -2.92 -4.78
N LEU A 301 11.91 -3.70 -4.34
CA LEU A 301 12.46 -3.60 -3.00
C LEU A 301 13.31 -2.34 -2.77
N ALA A 302 13.81 -1.71 -3.84
CA ALA A 302 14.38 -0.37 -3.73
C ALA A 302 13.32 0.67 -3.40
N TYR A 303 12.10 0.55 -3.96
CA TYR A 303 10.98 1.40 -3.56
C TYR A 303 10.55 1.11 -2.11
N ARG A 304 10.53 -0.17 -1.68
CA ARG A 304 10.32 -0.50 -0.27
C ARG A 304 11.36 0.18 0.62
N LEU A 305 12.66 0.07 0.29
CA LEU A 305 13.73 0.75 1.04
C LEU A 305 13.53 2.26 1.08
N PHE A 306 13.16 2.89 -0.05
CA PHE A 306 12.84 4.31 -0.11
C PHE A 306 11.75 4.70 0.90
N CYS A 307 10.68 3.90 1.02
CA CYS A 307 9.63 4.12 2.01
C CYS A 307 10.15 3.96 3.45
N LEU A 308 10.99 2.94 3.72
CA LEU A 308 11.54 2.64 5.05
C LEU A 308 12.52 3.71 5.57
N GLN A 309 13.11 4.51 4.69
CA GLN A 309 14.03 5.60 5.07
C GLN A 309 13.31 6.81 5.70
N SER A 310 11.98 6.87 5.59
CA SER A 310 11.17 7.94 6.18
C SER A 310 10.25 7.39 7.27
N HIS A 311 10.05 8.18 8.32
CA HIS A 311 9.09 7.81 9.37
C HIS A 311 7.65 7.81 8.80
N TYR A 312 6.81 6.84 9.20
CA TYR A 312 5.45 6.70 8.66
C TYR A 312 4.56 7.93 8.90
N ARG A 313 4.79 8.69 10.00
CA ARG A 313 4.07 9.91 10.33
C ARG A 313 4.59 11.17 9.62
N SER A 314 5.61 11.06 8.81
CA SER A 314 6.15 12.18 8.04
C SER A 314 5.73 12.08 6.58
N PRO A 315 5.35 13.19 5.92
CA PRO A 315 5.16 13.18 4.49
C PRO A 315 6.46 12.76 3.80
N LEU A 316 6.34 11.95 2.76
CA LEU A 316 7.46 11.51 1.94
C LEU A 316 7.28 12.08 0.53
N VAL A 317 8.31 12.70 -0.01
CA VAL A 317 8.29 13.26 -1.37
C VAL A 317 8.97 12.27 -2.31
N PHE A 318 8.22 11.82 -3.31
CA PHE A 318 8.74 10.95 -4.36
C PHE A 318 9.30 11.78 -5.51
N SER A 319 10.46 11.36 -5.99
CA SER A 319 10.97 11.70 -7.31
C SER A 319 11.79 10.51 -7.85
N PHE A 320 11.99 10.45 -9.16
CA PHE A 320 12.83 9.39 -9.73
C PHE A 320 14.28 9.51 -9.25
N GLU A 321 14.80 10.73 -9.03
CA GLU A 321 16.13 10.95 -8.46
C GLU A 321 16.26 10.39 -7.04
N ALA A 322 15.21 10.51 -6.22
CA ALA A 322 15.19 9.93 -4.88
C ALA A 322 15.12 8.39 -4.94
N LEU A 323 14.37 7.85 -5.90
CA LEU A 323 14.32 6.41 -6.14
C LEU A 323 15.65 5.88 -6.69
N ASP A 324 16.35 6.60 -7.58
CA ASP A 324 17.71 6.27 -8.06
C ASP A 324 18.70 6.14 -6.89
N GLN A 325 18.61 7.06 -5.93
CA GLN A 325 19.45 7.01 -4.72
C GLN A 325 19.12 5.78 -3.85
N ALA A 326 17.85 5.46 -3.70
CA ALA A 326 17.41 4.28 -2.96
C ALA A 326 17.84 2.98 -3.68
N GLU A 327 17.71 2.91 -5.00
CA GLU A 327 18.17 1.80 -5.84
C GLU A 327 19.69 1.60 -5.71
N GLY A 328 20.46 2.68 -5.83
CA GLY A 328 21.92 2.64 -5.64
C GLY A 328 22.31 2.21 -4.23
N THR A 329 21.57 2.65 -3.22
CA THR A 329 21.78 2.26 -1.82
C THR A 329 21.45 0.77 -1.62
N TYR A 330 20.34 0.29 -2.16
CA TYR A 330 19.91 -1.10 -2.08
C TYR A 330 20.95 -2.04 -2.72
N LYS A 331 21.39 -1.73 -3.94
CA LYS A 331 22.44 -2.51 -4.65
C LYS A 331 23.77 -2.57 -3.89
N LYS A 332 24.22 -1.42 -3.35
CA LYS A 332 25.45 -1.35 -2.53
C LYS A 332 25.32 -2.18 -1.26
N LEU A 333 24.16 -2.13 -0.61
CA LEU A 333 23.88 -2.88 0.62
C LEU A 333 23.90 -4.39 0.34
N LYS A 334 23.18 -4.86 -0.67
CA LYS A 334 23.18 -6.26 -1.11
C LYS A 334 24.59 -6.75 -1.42
N LYS A 335 25.34 -6.00 -2.25
CA LYS A 335 26.73 -6.34 -2.60
C LYS A 335 27.63 -6.45 -1.37
N ARG A 336 27.49 -5.53 -0.42
CA ARG A 336 28.29 -5.55 0.83
C ARG A 336 27.97 -6.77 1.68
N ILE A 337 26.70 -7.16 1.78
CA ILE A 337 26.25 -8.35 2.52
C ILE A 337 26.67 -9.66 1.82
N ALA A 338 26.58 -9.71 0.49
CA ALA A 338 27.01 -10.86 -0.28
C ALA A 338 28.52 -11.16 -0.10
N ASN A 339 29.34 -10.14 0.12
CA ASN A 339 30.79 -10.26 0.34
C ASN A 339 31.16 -10.64 1.80
N LEU A 340 30.19 -10.79 2.70
CA LEU A 340 30.47 -11.30 4.04
C LEU A 340 30.85 -12.77 3.97
N GLU A 341 31.86 -13.17 4.75
CA GLU A 341 32.25 -14.55 4.92
C GLU A 341 31.02 -15.40 5.33
N LYS A 342 30.88 -16.57 4.71
CA LYS A 342 29.74 -17.47 4.91
C LYS A 342 30.04 -18.58 5.90
N ASP A 343 31.30 -18.98 6.01
CA ASP A 343 31.74 -20.12 6.82
C ASP A 343 32.24 -19.67 8.19
N GLY A 344 31.98 -20.49 9.21
CA GLY A 344 32.41 -20.26 10.59
C GLY A 344 31.29 -20.39 11.60
N ALA A 345 31.63 -20.28 12.87
CA ALA A 345 30.65 -20.39 13.97
C ALA A 345 29.91 -19.04 14.12
N VAL A 346 28.61 -19.13 14.38
CA VAL A 346 27.76 -18.00 14.75
C VAL A 346 27.86 -17.77 16.26
N ASP A 347 28.05 -16.53 16.68
CA ASP A 347 27.93 -16.10 18.06
C ASP A 347 26.47 -15.82 18.40
N GLU A 348 25.78 -16.82 18.91
CA GLU A 348 24.34 -16.73 19.26
C GLU A 348 24.07 -15.69 20.35
N ALA A 349 25.03 -15.44 21.26
CA ALA A 349 24.86 -14.41 22.28
C ALA A 349 24.88 -13.01 21.68
N ALA A 350 25.77 -12.76 20.73
CA ALA A 350 25.79 -11.53 19.99
C ALA A 350 24.51 -11.36 19.14
N VAL A 351 24.03 -12.41 18.47
CA VAL A 351 22.76 -12.37 17.72
C VAL A 351 21.60 -11.96 18.64
N ALA A 352 21.48 -12.55 19.82
CA ALA A 352 20.45 -12.22 20.80
C ALA A 352 20.55 -10.75 21.26
N GLU A 353 21.76 -10.27 21.59
CA GLU A 353 21.99 -8.89 21.99
C GLU A 353 21.57 -7.89 20.88
N TYR A 354 21.98 -8.13 19.64
CA TYR A 354 21.63 -7.25 18.51
C TYR A 354 20.13 -7.30 18.21
N LYS A 355 19.47 -8.45 18.38
CA LYS A 355 18.02 -8.58 18.27
C LYS A 355 17.29 -7.71 19.29
N GLU A 356 17.72 -7.70 20.55
CA GLU A 356 17.12 -6.85 21.59
C GLU A 356 17.28 -5.37 21.27
N LYS A 357 18.47 -4.94 20.84
CA LYS A 357 18.73 -3.54 20.40
C LYS A 357 17.82 -3.15 19.24
N PHE A 358 17.60 -4.06 18.31
CA PHE A 358 16.72 -3.79 17.17
C PHE A 358 15.27 -3.65 17.60
N ILE A 359 14.76 -4.56 18.45
CA ILE A 359 13.39 -4.49 19.02
C ILE A 359 13.19 -3.17 19.74
N GLU A 360 14.15 -2.75 20.58
CA GLU A 360 14.06 -1.47 21.30
C GLU A 360 13.97 -0.28 20.32
N ALA A 361 14.82 -0.27 19.31
CA ALA A 361 14.87 0.82 18.32
C ALA A 361 13.60 0.90 17.49
N VAL A 362 13.20 -0.20 16.81
CA VAL A 362 12.04 -0.21 15.90
C VAL A 362 10.72 -0.21 16.67
N GLY A 363 10.69 -0.77 17.88
CA GLY A 363 9.54 -0.75 18.79
C GLY A 363 9.22 0.62 19.38
N ASN A 364 10.05 1.63 19.14
CA ASN A 364 9.80 2.99 19.58
C ASN A 364 9.08 3.79 18.46
N ASP A 365 7.80 3.51 18.27
CA ASP A 365 6.93 4.16 17.28
C ASP A 365 7.31 3.84 15.83
N VAL A 366 7.58 2.56 15.56
CA VAL A 366 7.93 2.05 14.22
C VAL A 366 9.12 2.82 13.61
N ASN A 367 10.15 3.06 14.41
CA ASN A 367 11.33 3.84 13.99
C ASN A 367 12.28 2.98 13.14
N ILE A 368 11.88 2.70 11.92
CA ILE A 368 12.66 1.86 10.97
C ILE A 368 13.95 2.53 10.53
N SER A 369 14.01 3.86 10.51
CA SER A 369 15.26 4.57 10.20
C SER A 369 16.39 4.20 11.17
N MET A 370 16.06 4.01 12.46
CA MET A 370 17.02 3.49 13.44
C MET A 370 17.35 2.02 13.22
N GLY A 371 16.37 1.20 12.80
CA GLY A 371 16.63 -0.19 12.40
C GLY A 371 17.62 -0.28 11.24
N ILE A 372 17.49 0.57 10.22
CA ILE A 372 18.45 0.67 9.12
C ILE A 372 19.82 1.14 9.62
N THR A 373 19.88 2.08 10.56
CA THR A 373 21.13 2.52 11.17
C THR A 373 21.84 1.35 11.86
N LEU A 374 21.11 0.57 12.67
CA LEU A 374 21.66 -0.62 13.33
C LEU A 374 22.15 -1.68 12.32
N LEU A 375 21.48 -1.84 11.17
CA LEU A 375 21.95 -2.71 10.10
C LEU A 375 23.36 -2.28 9.59
N TYR A 376 23.58 -0.97 9.40
CA TYR A 376 24.90 -0.47 9.02
C TYR A 376 25.94 -0.62 10.15
N ASP A 377 25.53 -0.53 11.41
CA ASP A 377 26.43 -0.74 12.56
C ASP A 377 26.86 -2.21 12.65
N VAL A 378 25.95 -3.16 12.40
CA VAL A 378 26.31 -4.60 12.26
C VAL A 378 27.39 -4.78 11.18
N LEU A 379 27.20 -4.17 10.01
CA LEU A 379 28.16 -4.28 8.90
C LEU A 379 29.54 -3.69 9.25
N LYS A 380 29.62 -2.71 10.13
CA LYS A 380 30.88 -2.06 10.59
C LYS A 380 31.50 -2.73 11.81
N SER A 381 30.75 -3.55 12.56
CA SER A 381 31.21 -4.20 13.79
C SER A 381 32.38 -5.16 13.55
N ASP A 382 33.02 -5.59 14.62
CA ASP A 382 34.10 -6.59 14.60
C ASP A 382 33.60 -8.04 14.62
N LEU A 383 32.28 -8.26 14.52
CA LEU A 383 31.69 -9.61 14.43
C LEU A 383 32.19 -10.33 13.17
N ASN A 384 32.34 -11.64 13.25
CA ASN A 384 32.67 -12.46 12.08
C ASN A 384 31.53 -12.47 11.04
N GLY A 385 31.82 -12.88 9.82
CA GLY A 385 30.86 -12.90 8.72
C GLY A 385 29.59 -13.69 9.02
N PRO A 386 29.66 -14.94 9.48
CA PRO A 386 28.47 -15.74 9.81
C PRO A 386 27.56 -15.10 10.85
N THR A 387 28.14 -14.51 11.91
CA THR A 387 27.35 -13.81 12.94
C THR A 387 26.67 -12.57 12.38
N LYS A 388 27.38 -11.75 11.57
CA LYS A 388 26.76 -10.61 10.86
C LYS A 388 25.59 -11.05 10.00
N ARG A 389 25.76 -12.13 9.23
CA ARG A 389 24.71 -12.68 8.39
C ARG A 389 23.48 -13.10 9.19
N ALA A 390 23.68 -13.79 10.33
CA ALA A 390 22.60 -14.22 11.22
C ALA A 390 21.85 -13.01 11.83
N VAL A 391 22.56 -11.95 12.23
CA VAL A 391 21.93 -10.71 12.71
C VAL A 391 21.16 -10.02 11.59
N ILE A 392 21.71 -9.93 10.37
CA ILE A 392 21.06 -9.31 9.21
C ILE A 392 19.80 -10.09 8.84
N ASP A 393 19.84 -11.43 8.83
CA ASP A 393 18.68 -12.29 8.59
C ASP A 393 17.56 -11.99 9.58
N SER A 394 17.92 -11.90 10.85
CA SER A 394 16.98 -11.52 11.91
C SER A 394 16.32 -10.15 11.68
N TYR A 395 17.10 -9.14 11.28
CA TYR A 395 16.57 -7.80 10.97
C TYR A 395 15.72 -7.78 9.71
N ASP A 396 16.10 -8.57 8.70
CA ASP A 396 15.41 -8.62 7.42
C ASP A 396 14.02 -9.25 7.50
N TYR A 397 13.74 -10.00 8.57
CA TYR A 397 12.36 -10.41 8.90
C TYR A 397 11.41 -9.20 8.95
N VAL A 398 11.86 -8.08 9.54
CA VAL A 398 11.08 -6.83 9.64
C VAL A 398 11.27 -5.96 8.40
N LEU A 399 12.50 -5.76 7.95
CA LEU A 399 12.82 -4.89 6.81
C LEU A 399 12.28 -5.46 5.51
N SER A 400 12.35 -6.78 5.34
CA SER A 400 11.86 -7.54 4.17
C SER A 400 12.41 -7.00 2.84
N LEU A 401 13.72 -6.85 2.81
CA LEU A 401 14.48 -6.35 1.67
C LEU A 401 15.22 -7.46 0.90
N ASP A 402 15.00 -8.74 1.27
CA ASP A 402 15.69 -9.90 0.69
C ASP A 402 17.23 -9.73 0.72
N LEU A 403 17.75 -9.23 1.85
CA LEU A 403 19.15 -8.80 1.96
C LEU A 403 20.16 -9.93 1.79
N LEU A 404 19.80 -11.15 2.22
CA LEU A 404 20.64 -12.35 2.12
C LEU A 404 20.31 -13.23 0.92
N LYS A 405 19.18 -12.98 0.26
CA LYS A 405 18.79 -13.71 -0.93
C LYS A 405 19.76 -13.35 -2.06
N GLU A 406 20.40 -14.34 -2.61
CA GLU A 406 21.23 -14.14 -3.81
C GLU A 406 20.29 -13.62 -4.90
N ASP A 407 20.68 -12.51 -5.52
CA ASP A 407 20.00 -12.11 -6.74
C ASP A 407 20.17 -13.31 -7.67
N VAL A 408 19.07 -13.94 -8.08
CA VAL A 408 19.12 -14.76 -9.26
C VAL A 408 19.78 -13.81 -10.26
N GLN A 409 21.05 -14.07 -10.60
CA GLN A 409 21.56 -13.50 -11.81
C GLN A 409 20.47 -13.91 -12.82
N GLU A 410 19.60 -12.95 -13.22
CA GLU A 410 19.22 -13.01 -14.60
C GLU A 410 20.59 -13.18 -15.24
N GLU A 411 20.90 -14.41 -15.67
CA GLU A 411 21.87 -14.59 -16.72
C GLU A 411 21.48 -13.49 -17.66
N GLU A 412 22.28 -12.41 -17.70
CA GLU A 412 22.15 -11.33 -18.67
C GLU A 412 21.82 -12.11 -19.90
N SER A 413 20.51 -12.12 -20.27
CA SER A 413 19.86 -13.10 -21.12
C SER A 413 20.85 -13.26 -22.24
N GLY A 414 21.62 -14.37 -22.16
CA GLY A 414 22.95 -14.34 -22.64
C GLY A 414 22.83 -13.92 -24.08
N VAL A 415 23.15 -12.65 -24.29
CA VAL A 415 23.25 -12.22 -25.69
C VAL A 415 24.09 -13.33 -26.24
N ASP A 416 23.38 -14.25 -26.91
CA ASP A 416 23.94 -15.48 -27.41
C ASP A 416 25.33 -15.09 -27.85
N ALA A 417 26.37 -15.62 -27.20
CA ALA A 417 27.73 -15.13 -27.42
C ALA A 417 28.01 -15.13 -28.91
N GLU A 418 27.33 -16.02 -29.68
CA GLU A 418 27.29 -16.01 -31.13
C GLU A 418 26.55 -14.76 -31.69
N LEU A 419 25.45 -14.33 -31.10
CA LEU A 419 24.72 -13.11 -31.53
C LEU A 419 25.56 -11.86 -31.24
N GLU A 420 26.18 -11.75 -30.08
CA GLU A 420 27.06 -10.63 -29.74
C GLU A 420 28.27 -10.57 -30.68
N ALA A 421 28.91 -11.71 -30.91
CA ALA A 421 30.02 -11.82 -31.86
C ALA A 421 29.58 -11.45 -33.29
N TYR A 422 28.38 -11.88 -33.71
CA TYR A 422 27.81 -11.52 -35.00
C TYR A 422 27.56 -10.01 -35.11
N VAL A 423 26.89 -9.41 -34.10
CA VAL A 423 26.58 -7.96 -34.08
C VAL A 423 27.88 -7.13 -34.10
N LEU A 424 28.86 -7.49 -33.27
CA LEU A 424 30.15 -6.79 -33.24
C LEU A 424 30.90 -6.89 -34.58
N ALA A 425 30.90 -8.08 -35.23
CA ALA A 425 31.47 -8.24 -36.55
C ALA A 425 30.80 -7.36 -37.61
N LYS A 426 29.46 -7.31 -37.59
CA LYS A 426 28.67 -6.45 -38.50
C LYS A 426 28.89 -4.95 -38.24
N ILE A 427 29.07 -4.53 -37.00
CA ILE A 427 29.42 -3.14 -36.65
C ILE A 427 30.78 -2.77 -37.20
N GLU A 428 31.80 -3.65 -37.11
CA GLU A 428 33.14 -3.39 -37.71
C GLU A 428 33.08 -3.38 -39.23
N GLU A 429 32.33 -4.31 -39.87
CA GLU A 429 32.10 -4.33 -41.31
C GLU A 429 31.47 -3.00 -41.80
N ARG A 430 30.43 -2.52 -41.08
CA ARG A 430 29.79 -1.23 -41.37
C ARG A 430 30.76 -0.07 -41.22
N LYS A 431 31.61 -0.09 -40.20
CA LYS A 431 32.64 0.94 -39.98
C LYS A 431 33.67 0.98 -41.09
N ALA A 432 34.06 -0.20 -41.57
CA ALA A 432 34.94 -0.31 -42.73
C ALA A 432 34.29 0.24 -44.02
N ALA A 433 33.03 -0.10 -44.29
CA ALA A 433 32.25 0.44 -45.39
C ALA A 433 32.15 1.98 -45.35
N LYS A 434 31.83 2.55 -44.18
CA LYS A 434 31.81 4.02 -44.00
C LYS A 434 33.19 4.65 -44.27
N LYS A 435 34.29 4.02 -43.84
CA LYS A 435 35.63 4.51 -44.07
C LYS A 435 36.01 4.44 -45.58
N ALA A 436 35.52 3.45 -46.30
CA ALA A 436 35.68 3.30 -47.73
C ALA A 436 34.70 4.21 -48.54
N LYS A 437 33.84 4.98 -47.86
CA LYS A 437 32.73 5.81 -48.43
C LYS A 437 31.68 5.00 -49.20
N ASP A 438 31.58 3.70 -48.91
CA ASP A 438 30.50 2.85 -49.41
C ASP A 438 29.29 2.93 -48.48
N PHE A 439 28.51 3.97 -48.65
CA PHE A 439 27.34 4.21 -47.83
C PHE A 439 26.19 3.24 -48.12
N ALA A 440 26.13 2.69 -49.35
CA ALA A 440 25.10 1.72 -49.71
C ALA A 440 25.31 0.41 -48.92
N LEU A 441 26.52 -0.07 -48.79
CA LEU A 441 26.87 -1.25 -47.97
C LEU A 441 26.64 -0.96 -46.47
N ALA A 442 26.99 0.24 -45.99
CA ALA A 442 26.78 0.62 -44.58
C ALA A 442 25.29 0.66 -44.20
N ASP A 443 24.42 1.09 -45.10
CA ASP A 443 22.96 1.09 -44.89
C ASP A 443 22.36 -0.32 -45.02
N ALA A 444 22.86 -1.15 -45.95
CA ALA A 444 22.46 -2.54 -46.08
C ALA A 444 22.73 -3.32 -44.76
N ILE A 445 23.92 -3.18 -44.16
CA ILE A 445 24.29 -3.80 -42.89
C ILE A 445 23.39 -3.32 -41.76
N ARG A 446 23.04 -2.05 -41.75
CA ARG A 446 22.11 -1.52 -40.73
C ARG A 446 20.71 -2.14 -40.85
N ASN A 447 20.22 -2.31 -42.07
CA ASN A 447 18.91 -2.91 -42.32
C ASN A 447 18.93 -4.41 -42.02
N GLU A 448 20.00 -5.12 -42.34
CA GLU A 448 20.22 -6.54 -41.97
C GLU A 448 20.16 -6.72 -40.46
N LEU A 449 20.85 -5.88 -39.67
CA LEU A 449 20.79 -5.92 -38.21
C LEU A 449 19.37 -5.61 -37.69
N LEU A 450 18.66 -4.66 -38.31
CA LEU A 450 17.30 -4.32 -37.95
C LEU A 450 16.32 -5.49 -38.21
N GLU A 451 16.48 -6.20 -39.35
CA GLU A 451 15.68 -7.41 -39.64
C GLU A 451 15.92 -8.55 -38.63
N HIS A 452 17.10 -8.58 -38.01
CA HIS A 452 17.43 -9.50 -36.90
C HIS A 452 17.02 -8.93 -35.52
N GLY A 453 16.22 -7.85 -35.47
CA GLY A 453 15.78 -7.23 -34.23
C GLY A 453 16.88 -6.49 -33.48
N ILE A 454 17.91 -5.97 -34.18
CA ILE A 454 19.04 -5.25 -33.60
C ILE A 454 19.01 -3.80 -34.08
N ILE A 455 18.93 -2.84 -33.13
CA ILE A 455 19.02 -1.41 -33.43
C ILE A 455 20.46 -0.94 -33.09
N ILE A 456 21.10 -0.26 -34.05
CA ILE A 456 22.41 0.35 -33.84
C ILE A 456 22.30 1.88 -33.81
N LYS A 457 23.00 2.52 -32.85
CA LYS A 457 23.06 3.97 -32.68
C LYS A 457 24.52 4.46 -32.74
N ASP A 458 24.82 5.38 -33.67
CA ASP A 458 26.13 6.04 -33.72
C ASP A 458 26.21 7.09 -32.59
N THR A 459 27.20 6.98 -31.72
CA THR A 459 27.46 7.94 -30.62
C THR A 459 28.87 8.53 -30.76
N ARG A 460 29.18 9.60 -29.98
CA ARG A 460 30.53 10.19 -29.97
C ARG A 460 31.60 9.24 -29.41
N GLU A 461 31.20 8.24 -28.67
CA GLU A 461 32.06 7.23 -28.04
C GLU A 461 32.18 5.94 -28.86
N GLY A 462 31.42 5.80 -29.96
CA GLY A 462 31.36 4.63 -30.80
C GLY A 462 29.94 4.23 -31.19
N VAL A 463 29.77 3.03 -31.77
CA VAL A 463 28.46 2.47 -32.11
C VAL A 463 27.94 1.67 -30.92
N LYS A 464 26.78 2.02 -30.40
CA LYS A 464 26.02 1.24 -29.40
C LYS A 464 24.93 0.45 -30.11
N TRP A 465 24.57 -0.70 -29.55
CA TRP A 465 23.49 -1.51 -30.08
C TRP A 465 22.55 -2.00 -28.96
N GLU A 466 21.30 -2.29 -29.32
CA GLU A 466 20.24 -2.81 -28.43
C GLU A 466 19.32 -3.74 -29.22
N LYS A 467 18.65 -4.70 -28.56
CA LYS A 467 17.56 -5.48 -29.17
C LYS A 467 16.34 -4.59 -29.36
N ALA A 468 15.65 -4.72 -30.50
CA ALA A 468 14.45 -3.93 -30.84
C ALA A 468 13.25 -4.29 -29.97
#